data_b06bac9d5edd22fcd89957bde59db083
#
_entry.id   b06bac9d5edd22fcd89957bde59db083
#
_cell.length_a   1.000
_cell.length_b   1.000
_cell.length_c   1.000
_cell.angle_alpha   90.00
_cell.angle_beta   90.00
_cell.angle_gamma   90.00
#
_symmetry.space_group_name_H-M   'P 1'
#
loop_
_entity.id
_entity.type
_entity.pdbx_description
1 polymer ?
#
loop_
_entity_poly.entity_id
_entity_poly.type
_entity_poly.pdbx_seq_one_letter_code
_entity_poly.pdbx_strand_id
1 'polypeptide(L)'
;QHAVLMGGKLFVQPHILDATTGETIQTGTLGKRRGCATPIGTGEAILYRGGTGPLSLWSIEQGKRTEFTRLRPSCWLSTIPAQGMLFSPEAGGGCSCGGWMECSIGFGPRRPAAIPAQNSGINSRQGVEK
;
A
#
# COMPACT_ATOMS: atom_id res chain seq x y z
N GLN A 1 -15.90 5.79 11.75
CA GLN A 1 -14.47 5.79 11.45
C GLN A 1 -13.82 4.70 12.28
N HIS A 2 -13.02 3.84 11.66
CA HIS A 2 -12.28 2.81 12.37
C HIS A 2 -10.89 3.34 12.70
N ALA A 3 -10.44 3.11 13.93
CA ALA A 3 -9.09 3.41 14.37
C ALA A 3 -8.19 2.21 14.14
N VAL A 4 -6.89 2.45 13.95
CA VAL A 4 -5.87 1.40 13.94
C VAL A 4 -5.04 1.51 15.20
N LEU A 5 -5.05 0.46 16.00
CA LEU A 5 -4.19 0.35 17.19
C LEU A 5 -2.90 -0.38 16.81
N MET A 6 -1.76 0.27 17.00
CA MET A 6 -0.48 -0.30 16.68
C MET A 6 0.66 0.37 17.44
N GLY A 7 1.57 -0.41 18.03
CA GLY A 7 2.72 0.11 18.77
C GLY A 7 2.35 1.08 19.90
N GLY A 8 1.27 0.82 20.64
CA GLY A 8 0.80 1.69 21.72
C GLY A 8 0.19 3.02 21.25
N LYS A 9 -0.02 3.18 19.93
CA LYS A 9 -0.61 4.38 19.33
C LYS A 9 -1.93 4.05 18.66
N LEU A 10 -2.87 4.99 18.72
CA LEU A 10 -4.16 4.92 18.05
C LEU A 10 -4.17 5.90 16.87
N PHE A 11 -4.24 5.37 15.67
CA PHE A 11 -4.27 6.14 14.43
C PHE A 11 -5.72 6.42 14.04
N VAL A 12 -6.14 7.66 14.19
CA VAL A 12 -7.50 8.15 13.89
C VAL A 12 -7.39 9.44 13.10
N GLN A 13 -7.56 9.38 11.77
CA GLN A 13 -7.41 10.60 10.94
C GLN A 13 -8.20 11.79 11.50
N PRO A 14 -7.59 12.96 11.62
CA PRO A 14 -6.22 13.31 11.25
C PRO A 14 -5.19 13.16 12.40
N HIS A 15 -5.53 12.49 13.49
CA HIS A 15 -4.76 12.45 14.73
C HIS A 15 -4.04 11.11 14.91
N ILE A 16 -2.95 11.16 15.67
CA ILE A 16 -2.31 10.01 16.28
C ILE A 16 -2.37 10.25 17.80
N LEU A 17 -2.96 9.32 18.52
CA LEU A 17 -3.17 9.40 19.96
C LEU A 17 -2.33 8.35 20.68
N ASP A 18 -1.98 8.61 21.92
CA ASP A 18 -1.51 7.60 22.84
C ASP A 18 -2.66 6.65 23.18
N ALA A 19 -2.45 5.35 23.03
CA ALA A 19 -3.52 4.37 23.22
C ALA A 19 -3.87 4.14 24.68
N THR A 20 -3.00 4.53 25.63
CA THR A 20 -3.20 4.35 27.07
C THR A 20 -3.87 5.57 27.68
N THR A 21 -3.38 6.76 27.33
CA THR A 21 -3.87 8.01 27.94
C THR A 21 -4.94 8.69 27.11
N GLY A 22 -5.05 8.39 25.81
CA GLY A 22 -5.93 9.08 24.88
C GLY A 22 -5.41 10.45 24.45
N GLU A 23 -4.24 10.87 24.93
CA GLU A 23 -3.65 12.16 24.56
C GLU A 23 -3.22 12.21 23.11
N THR A 24 -3.35 13.38 22.51
CA THR A 24 -2.93 13.58 21.11
C THR A 24 -1.42 13.73 21.02
N ILE A 25 -0.76 12.75 20.39
CA ILE A 25 0.67 12.78 20.10
C ILE A 25 0.96 13.68 18.89
N GLN A 26 0.15 13.55 17.83
CA GLN A 26 0.32 14.31 16.59
C GLN A 26 -1.02 14.63 15.95
N THR A 27 -1.10 15.79 15.31
CA THR A 27 -2.27 16.25 14.58
C THR A 27 -1.91 16.60 13.13
N GLY A 28 -2.80 16.27 12.20
CA GLY A 28 -2.65 16.61 10.78
C GLY A 28 -1.74 15.70 9.97
N THR A 29 -0.95 14.87 10.61
CA THR A 29 0.02 13.96 9.97
C THR A 29 -0.63 13.04 8.95
N LEU A 30 -1.75 12.43 9.30
CA LEU A 30 -2.49 11.54 8.39
C LEU A 30 -3.40 12.32 7.42
N GLY A 31 -3.50 13.64 7.56
CA GLY A 31 -4.44 14.46 6.81
C GLY A 31 -5.90 14.19 7.17
N LYS A 32 -6.79 15.01 6.64
CA LYS A 32 -8.23 14.80 6.87
C LYS A 32 -8.70 13.55 6.16
N ARG A 33 -9.61 12.82 6.80
CA ARG A 33 -10.26 11.66 6.19
C ARG A 33 -11.08 12.10 4.98
N ARG A 34 -10.94 11.35 3.89
CA ARG A 34 -11.84 11.44 2.73
C ARG A 34 -12.26 10.05 2.27
N GLY A 35 -13.57 9.88 2.08
CA GLY A 35 -14.15 8.65 1.56
C GLY A 35 -14.40 7.56 2.61
N CYS A 36 -14.76 6.38 2.12
CA CYS A 36 -15.34 5.30 2.91
C CYS A 36 -14.33 4.19 3.28
N ALA A 37 -13.09 4.27 2.80
CA ALA A 37 -12.11 3.23 3.06
C ALA A 37 -11.71 3.19 4.54
N THR A 38 -11.56 1.99 5.08
CA THR A 38 -11.06 1.74 6.43
C THR A 38 -9.53 1.84 6.43
N PRO A 39 -8.90 2.57 7.36
CA PRO A 39 -7.46 2.50 7.55
C PRO A 39 -7.02 1.09 7.97
N ILE A 40 -5.85 0.69 7.48
CA ILE A 40 -5.27 -0.62 7.79
C ILE A 40 -3.83 -0.41 8.26
N GLY A 41 -3.46 -1.08 9.36
CA GLY A 41 -2.09 -1.10 9.88
C GLY A 41 -1.33 -2.34 9.41
N THR A 42 -0.07 -2.15 9.08
CA THR A 42 0.95 -3.19 9.02
C THR A 42 1.96 -2.93 10.12
N GLY A 43 2.91 -3.83 10.37
CA GLY A 43 3.96 -3.57 11.37
C GLY A 43 4.77 -2.28 11.11
N GLU A 44 4.77 -1.76 9.89
CA GLU A 44 5.66 -0.67 9.44
C GLU A 44 4.92 0.56 8.90
N ALA A 45 3.64 0.43 8.56
CA ALA A 45 2.90 1.50 7.90
C ALA A 45 1.40 1.49 8.21
N ILE A 46 0.79 2.66 8.05
CA ILE A 46 -0.66 2.84 8.00
C ILE A 46 -1.06 3.15 6.56
N LEU A 47 -2.00 2.37 6.05
CA LEU A 47 -2.61 2.52 4.74
C LEU A 47 -4.01 3.12 4.91
N TYR A 48 -4.33 4.19 4.19
CA TYR A 48 -5.58 4.91 4.38
C TYR A 48 -5.91 5.77 3.14
N ARG A 49 -7.11 6.33 3.10
CA ARG A 49 -7.45 7.37 2.11
C ARG A 49 -7.06 8.74 2.64
N GLY A 50 -6.13 9.39 1.95
CA GLY A 50 -5.62 10.70 2.30
C GLY A 50 -6.55 11.85 1.91
N GLY A 51 -6.08 13.08 2.10
CA GLY A 51 -6.87 14.31 1.98
C GLY A 51 -7.55 14.56 0.65
N THR A 52 -6.98 14.12 -0.47
CA THR A 52 -7.58 14.23 -1.82
C THR A 52 -8.30 12.96 -2.26
N GLY A 53 -8.22 11.89 -1.47
CA GLY A 53 -8.92 10.64 -1.72
C GLY A 53 -8.13 9.48 -2.28
N PRO A 54 -6.87 9.62 -2.74
CA PRO A 54 -6.06 8.47 -3.18
C PRO A 54 -5.64 7.60 -2.01
N LEU A 55 -5.11 6.41 -2.33
CA LEU A 55 -4.41 5.59 -1.38
C LEU A 55 -3.18 6.35 -0.86
N SER A 56 -3.06 6.43 0.44
CA SER A 56 -1.92 7.00 1.14
C SER A 56 -1.30 5.97 2.07
N LEU A 57 0.02 6.00 2.16
CA LEU A 57 0.81 5.21 3.06
C LEU A 57 1.56 6.16 4.00
N TRP A 58 1.42 5.96 5.29
CA TRP A 58 2.24 6.59 6.32
C TRP A 58 3.27 5.59 6.83
N SER A 59 4.54 5.81 6.54
CA SER A 59 5.63 5.03 7.12
C SER A 59 5.87 5.45 8.57
N ILE A 60 5.84 4.48 9.49
CA ILE A 60 6.02 4.74 10.91
C ILE A 60 7.48 5.08 11.20
N GLU A 61 8.40 4.34 10.61
CA GLU A 61 9.83 4.55 10.77
C GLU A 61 10.30 5.89 10.21
N GLN A 62 9.88 6.20 8.97
CA GLN A 62 10.32 7.42 8.28
C GLN A 62 9.54 8.66 8.70
N GLY A 63 8.40 8.52 9.35
CA GLY A 63 7.50 9.63 9.64
C GLY A 63 7.01 10.36 8.38
N LYS A 64 6.94 9.65 7.25
CA LYS A 64 6.68 10.21 5.92
C LYS A 64 5.42 9.64 5.29
N ARG A 65 4.67 10.50 4.60
CA ARG A 65 3.52 10.13 3.80
C ARG A 65 3.88 9.98 2.32
N THR A 66 3.41 8.91 1.71
CA THR A 66 3.45 8.68 0.26
C THR A 66 2.02 8.56 -0.24
N GLU A 67 1.69 9.24 -1.34
CA GLU A 67 0.38 9.16 -1.99
C GLU A 67 0.51 8.46 -3.35
N PHE A 68 -0.37 7.51 -3.60
CA PHE A 68 -0.48 6.80 -4.87
C PHE A 68 -1.59 7.46 -5.68
N THR A 69 -1.23 8.43 -6.52
CA THR A 69 -2.18 9.15 -7.36
C THR A 69 -2.94 8.20 -8.28
N ARG A 70 -4.23 8.45 -8.49
CA ARG A 70 -5.14 7.61 -9.29
C ARG A 70 -5.40 6.20 -8.76
N LEU A 71 -4.83 5.82 -7.63
CA LEU A 71 -5.16 4.58 -6.98
C LEU A 71 -6.14 4.85 -5.83
N ARG A 72 -7.33 4.33 -5.97
CA ARG A 72 -8.37 4.40 -4.95
C ARG A 72 -8.61 3.00 -4.41
N PRO A 73 -8.35 2.75 -3.14
CA PRO A 73 -8.74 1.48 -2.54
C PRO A 73 -10.25 1.35 -2.49
N SER A 74 -10.73 0.12 -2.48
CA SER A 74 -12.14 -0.20 -2.37
C SER A 74 -12.82 0.54 -1.20
N CYS A 75 -14.07 0.91 -1.39
CA CYS A 75 -14.91 1.38 -0.31
C CYS A 75 -15.08 0.26 0.71
N TRP A 76 -14.89 0.58 2.00
CA TRP A 76 -15.00 -0.31 3.15
C TRP A 76 -13.90 -1.37 3.29
N LEU A 77 -13.54 -2.08 2.21
CA LEU A 77 -12.49 -3.10 2.25
C LEU A 77 -11.07 -2.52 2.24
N SER A 78 -10.91 -1.32 1.67
CA SER A 78 -9.60 -0.65 1.58
C SER A 78 -8.56 -1.47 0.79
N THR A 79 -7.32 -1.45 1.24
CA THR A 79 -6.20 -2.26 0.72
C THR A 79 -5.97 -3.45 1.62
N ILE A 80 -5.39 -4.52 1.07
CA ILE A 80 -5.15 -5.78 1.79
C ILE A 80 -3.66 -6.08 1.74
N PRO A 81 -2.91 -5.83 2.82
CA PRO A 81 -1.53 -6.28 2.92
C PRO A 81 -1.52 -7.79 3.22
N ALA A 82 -0.87 -8.55 2.37
CA ALA A 82 -0.74 -10.00 2.53
C ALA A 82 0.50 -10.53 1.80
N GLN A 83 1.21 -11.47 2.40
CA GLN A 83 2.33 -12.18 1.78
C GLN A 83 3.42 -11.26 1.19
N GLY A 84 3.72 -10.15 1.86
CA GLY A 84 4.68 -9.15 1.36
C GLY A 84 4.18 -8.37 0.14
N MET A 85 2.90 -8.49 -0.20
CA MET A 85 2.24 -7.74 -1.26
C MET A 85 1.17 -6.81 -0.69
N LEU A 86 0.81 -5.80 -1.46
CA LEU A 86 -0.31 -4.92 -1.18
C LEU A 86 -1.33 -5.06 -2.30
N PHE A 87 -2.53 -5.48 -1.96
CA PHE A 87 -3.64 -5.58 -2.90
C PHE A 87 -4.59 -4.39 -2.70
N SER A 88 -4.94 -3.72 -3.78
CA SER A 88 -5.97 -2.69 -3.82
C SER A 88 -7.11 -3.22 -4.68
N PRO A 89 -8.18 -3.73 -4.08
CA PRO A 89 -9.35 -4.18 -4.81
C PRO A 89 -10.03 -3.01 -5.53
N GLU A 90 -10.75 -3.31 -6.60
CA GLU A 90 -11.58 -2.35 -7.29
C GLU A 90 -12.56 -1.65 -6.35
N ALA A 91 -12.74 -0.36 -6.57
CA ALA A 91 -13.53 0.47 -5.69
C ALA A 91 -15.05 0.30 -5.82
N GLY A 92 -15.51 -0.55 -6.72
CA GLY A 92 -16.93 -0.72 -7.05
C GLY A 92 -17.50 0.44 -7.88
N GLY A 93 -18.38 0.11 -8.82
CA GLY A 93 -19.06 1.08 -9.66
C GLY A 93 -20.04 1.97 -8.88
N GLY A 94 -20.40 3.08 -9.47
CA GLY A 94 -21.47 3.97 -8.98
C GLY A 94 -21.10 4.96 -7.88
N CYS A 95 -19.84 5.00 -7.45
CA CYS A 95 -19.38 6.01 -6.51
C CYS A 95 -18.94 7.28 -7.24
N SER A 96 -19.45 8.43 -6.82
CA SER A 96 -19.12 9.76 -7.39
C SER A 96 -17.70 10.26 -7.10
N CYS A 97 -16.84 9.43 -6.54
CA CYS A 97 -15.45 9.79 -6.26
C CYS A 97 -14.55 9.90 -7.50
N GLY A 98 -15.06 9.81 -8.69
CA GLY A 98 -14.54 9.99 -10.04
C GLY A 98 -13.03 9.95 -10.37
N GLY A 99 -12.69 9.62 -11.61
CA GLY A 99 -11.32 9.77 -12.16
C GLY A 99 -10.30 8.71 -11.73
N TRP A 100 -10.71 7.58 -11.18
CA TRP A 100 -9.86 6.53 -10.65
C TRP A 100 -9.76 5.34 -11.62
N MET A 101 -8.70 4.55 -11.48
CA MET A 101 -8.61 3.27 -12.17
C MET A 101 -9.67 2.30 -11.66
N GLU A 102 -10.49 1.79 -12.56
CA GLU A 102 -11.50 0.76 -12.29
C GLU A 102 -10.87 -0.63 -12.49
N CYS A 103 -9.95 -0.98 -11.61
CA CYS A 103 -9.31 -2.29 -11.63
C CYS A 103 -8.77 -2.67 -10.25
N SER A 104 -8.63 -3.96 -10.03
CA SER A 104 -7.91 -4.49 -8.86
C SER A 104 -6.42 -4.54 -9.18
N ILE A 105 -5.58 -4.01 -8.30
CA ILE A 105 -4.13 -3.93 -8.48
C ILE A 105 -3.44 -4.61 -7.32
N GLY A 106 -2.41 -5.41 -7.65
CA GLY A 106 -1.46 -5.97 -6.68
C GLY A 106 -0.10 -5.30 -6.84
N PHE A 107 0.49 -4.87 -5.73
CA PHE A 107 1.86 -4.38 -5.65
C PHE A 107 2.69 -5.41 -4.92
N GLY A 108 3.77 -5.85 -5.52
CA GLY A 108 4.75 -6.72 -4.89
C GLY A 108 6.13 -6.06 -4.80
N PRO A 109 7.07 -6.68 -4.09
CA PRO A 109 8.45 -6.22 -4.09
C PRO A 109 9.01 -6.27 -5.51
N ARG A 110 9.85 -5.29 -5.84
CA ARG A 110 10.55 -5.30 -7.13
C ARG A 110 11.42 -6.55 -7.19
N ARG A 111 11.15 -7.44 -8.13
CA ARG A 111 12.08 -8.54 -8.41
C ARG A 111 13.38 -7.94 -8.93
N PRO A 112 14.55 -8.42 -8.46
CA PRO A 112 15.80 -8.13 -9.15
C PRO A 112 15.62 -8.49 -10.64
N ALA A 113 16.14 -7.65 -11.53
CA ALA A 113 16.16 -8.02 -12.94
C ALA A 113 16.82 -9.40 -13.03
N ALA A 114 16.13 -10.36 -13.67
CA ALA A 114 16.73 -11.67 -13.90
C ALA A 114 18.05 -11.43 -14.64
N ILE A 115 19.16 -11.86 -14.07
CA ILE A 115 20.44 -11.87 -14.76
C ILE A 115 20.19 -12.68 -16.02
N PRO A 116 20.37 -12.11 -17.22
CA PRO A 116 20.16 -12.89 -18.45
C PRO A 116 21.04 -14.14 -18.32
N ALA A 117 20.44 -15.30 -18.49
CA ALA A 117 21.18 -16.55 -18.49
C ALA A 117 22.32 -16.39 -19.47
N GLN A 118 23.55 -16.42 -18.96
CA GLN A 118 24.71 -16.47 -19.84
C GLN A 118 24.55 -17.75 -20.65
N ASN A 119 24.33 -17.61 -21.95
CA ASN A 119 24.37 -18.73 -22.86
C ASN A 119 25.74 -19.37 -22.72
N SER A 120 25.83 -20.39 -21.90
CA SER A 120 26.95 -21.31 -21.91
C SER A 120 26.84 -22.06 -23.24
N GLY A 121 27.43 -21.48 -24.27
CA GLY A 121 27.58 -22.12 -25.55
C GLY A 121 28.38 -23.40 -25.40
N ILE A 122 27.70 -24.51 -25.14
CA ILE A 122 28.25 -25.83 -25.32
C ILE A 122 28.37 -26.05 -26.83
N ASN A 123 29.53 -25.71 -27.36
CA ASN A 123 29.92 -25.95 -28.71
C ASN A 123 30.33 -27.44 -28.81
N SER A 124 29.35 -28.34 -28.89
CA SER A 124 29.60 -29.75 -29.19
C SER A 124 29.83 -29.89 -30.68
N ARG A 125 31.06 -29.60 -31.13
CA ARG A 125 31.56 -30.13 -32.40
C ARG A 125 31.82 -31.61 -32.17
N GLN A 126 30.86 -32.45 -32.53
CA GLN A 126 31.14 -33.85 -32.84
C GLN A 126 31.63 -33.92 -34.28
N GLY A 127 32.92 -34.21 -34.39
CA GLY A 127 33.51 -34.61 -35.66
C GLY A 127 32.93 -35.94 -36.10
N VAL A 128 32.42 -35.97 -37.32
CA VAL A 128 32.16 -37.22 -38.04
C VAL A 128 33.41 -37.54 -38.79
N GLU A 129 34.16 -38.53 -38.30
CA GLU A 129 35.15 -39.26 -39.12
C GLU A 129 34.48 -40.54 -39.66
N LYS A 130 34.48 -40.63 -40.98
CA LYS A 130 34.34 -41.78 -41.90
C LYS A 130 33.50 -42.98 -41.47
#